data_eb8d5849005d09a267f7ab59b8710cb4
#
_entry.id   eb8d5849005d09a267f7ab59b8710cb4
#
_cell.length_a   1.000
_cell.length_b   1.000
_cell.length_c   1.000
_cell.angle_alpha   90.00
_cell.angle_beta   90.00
_cell.angle_gamma   90.00
#
_symmetry.space_group_name_H-M   'P 1'
#
loop_
_entity.id
_entity.type
_entity.pdbx_description
1 polymer ?
#
loop_
_entity_poly.entity_id
_entity_poly.type
_entity_poly.pdbx_seq_one_letter_code
_entity_poly.pdbx_strand_id
1 'polypeptide(L)'
;MSFAAPLPPVVVDASFAVEALLEGGPSLERWVEWIRDGRMRLVPAHFWAELANALLLGRQFEPGRAALTVGAAARAGIETADRGLSGVADALDLADRHRLTVYDALYLQLAADVDAELATLDRDLARAARAEGVEVVAPA
;
A
#
# COMPACT_ATOMS: atom_id res chain seq x y z
N MET A 1 -35.68 0.70 -2.00
CA MET A 1 -34.37 1.39 -1.97
C MET A 1 -33.29 0.32 -1.84
N SER A 2 -32.37 0.28 -2.77
CA SER A 2 -31.25 -0.66 -2.69
C SER A 2 -30.00 0.06 -2.20
N PHE A 3 -29.25 -0.57 -1.32
CA PHE A 3 -27.98 -0.06 -0.83
C PHE A 3 -26.86 -0.83 -1.53
N ALA A 4 -26.00 -0.12 -2.21
CA ALA A 4 -24.80 -0.73 -2.74
C ALA A 4 -23.89 -1.15 -1.58
N ALA A 5 -23.24 -2.30 -1.70
CA ALA A 5 -22.20 -2.70 -0.75
C ALA A 5 -21.07 -1.66 -0.79
N PRO A 6 -20.45 -1.36 0.37
CA PRO A 6 -19.31 -0.46 0.36
C PRO A 6 -18.18 -1.06 -0.46
N LEU A 7 -17.43 -0.19 -1.15
CA LEU A 7 -16.24 -0.62 -1.88
C LEU A 7 -15.18 -1.12 -0.90
N PRO A 8 -14.42 -2.14 -1.28
CA PRO A 8 -13.38 -2.67 -0.39
C PRO A 8 -12.29 -1.64 -0.12
N PRO A 9 -11.60 -1.74 1.02
CA PRO A 9 -10.43 -0.90 1.24
C PRO A 9 -9.33 -1.24 0.25
N VAL A 10 -8.35 -0.33 0.15
CA VAL A 10 -7.16 -0.53 -0.68
C VAL A 10 -5.94 -0.51 0.23
N VAL A 11 -5.12 -1.55 0.15
CA VAL A 11 -3.80 -1.55 0.77
C VAL A 11 -2.82 -0.99 -0.25
N VAL A 12 -2.06 0.01 0.13
CA VAL A 12 -1.15 0.71 -0.78
C VAL A 12 0.28 0.44 -0.34
N ASP A 13 1.12 -0.04 -1.25
CA ASP A 13 2.53 -0.17 -0.92
C ASP A 13 3.30 1.12 -1.24
N ALA A 14 4.54 1.19 -0.76
CA ALA A 14 5.34 2.40 -0.90
C ALA A 14 5.63 2.72 -2.38
N SER A 15 5.81 1.71 -3.24
CA SER A 15 6.09 1.94 -4.66
C SER A 15 4.96 2.68 -5.35
N PHE A 16 3.72 2.26 -5.09
CA PHE A 16 2.53 2.90 -5.66
C PHE A 16 2.36 4.32 -5.11
N ALA A 17 2.53 4.48 -3.80
CA ALA A 17 2.37 5.78 -3.15
C ALA A 17 3.40 6.81 -3.67
N VAL A 18 4.65 6.42 -3.81
CA VAL A 18 5.70 7.30 -4.35
C VAL A 18 5.34 7.75 -5.76
N GLU A 19 4.94 6.85 -6.62
CA GLU A 19 4.57 7.22 -7.99
C GLU A 19 3.36 8.15 -8.01
N ALA A 20 2.30 7.80 -7.26
CA ALA A 20 1.09 8.62 -7.22
C ALA A 20 1.36 10.03 -6.72
N LEU A 21 2.16 10.15 -5.65
CA LEU A 21 2.41 11.44 -5.01
C LEU A 21 3.44 12.31 -5.74
N LEU A 22 4.42 11.70 -6.41
CA LEU A 22 5.54 12.43 -7.01
C LEU A 22 5.51 12.46 -8.53
N GLU A 23 5.04 11.40 -9.18
CA GLU A 23 5.02 11.31 -10.64
C GLU A 23 3.66 11.69 -11.23
N GLY A 24 2.59 11.47 -10.48
CA GLY A 24 1.24 11.68 -10.99
C GLY A 24 0.76 10.52 -11.88
N GLY A 25 0.19 10.87 -13.03
CA GLY A 25 -0.25 9.88 -14.02
C GLY A 25 -1.35 8.92 -13.53
N PRO A 26 -1.39 7.69 -14.08
CA PRO A 26 -2.45 6.73 -13.75
C PRO A 26 -2.54 6.37 -12.26
N SER A 27 -1.41 6.33 -11.56
CA SER A 27 -1.41 6.05 -10.12
C SER A 27 -2.11 7.16 -9.33
N LEU A 28 -1.86 8.42 -9.69
CA LEU A 28 -2.54 9.55 -9.07
C LEU A 28 -4.03 9.56 -9.41
N GLU A 29 -4.38 9.23 -10.64
CA GLU A 29 -5.79 9.15 -11.06
C GLU A 29 -6.55 8.12 -10.21
N ARG A 30 -5.95 6.95 -9.97
CA ARG A 30 -6.52 5.94 -9.07
C ARG A 30 -6.69 6.48 -7.65
N TRP A 31 -5.66 7.16 -7.15
CA TRP A 31 -5.69 7.74 -5.81
C TRP A 31 -6.85 8.72 -5.64
N VAL A 32 -7.02 9.61 -6.62
CA VAL A 32 -8.11 10.59 -6.61
C VAL A 32 -9.48 9.89 -6.66
N GLU A 33 -9.62 8.84 -7.45
CA GLU A 33 -10.85 8.04 -7.49
C GLU A 33 -11.16 7.45 -6.11
N TRP A 34 -10.18 6.90 -5.41
CA TRP A 34 -10.38 6.34 -4.08
C TRP A 34 -10.86 7.39 -3.08
N ILE A 35 -10.28 8.58 -3.13
CA ILE A 35 -10.73 9.69 -2.27
C ILE A 35 -12.18 10.06 -2.60
N ARG A 36 -12.50 10.20 -3.88
CA ARG A 36 -13.86 10.54 -4.33
C ARG A 36 -14.88 9.50 -3.89
N ASP A 37 -14.51 8.23 -3.97
CA ASP A 37 -15.41 7.12 -3.65
C ASP A 37 -15.43 6.79 -2.15
N GLY A 38 -14.68 7.51 -1.34
CA GLY A 38 -14.63 7.31 0.11
C GLY A 38 -13.97 5.99 0.51
N ARG A 39 -13.11 5.42 -0.34
CA ARG A 39 -12.45 4.15 -0.03
C ARG A 39 -11.34 4.35 0.99
N MET A 40 -11.30 3.48 1.99
CA MET A 40 -10.22 3.47 2.97
C MET A 40 -8.91 3.08 2.29
N ARG A 41 -7.85 3.79 2.62
CA ARG A 41 -6.49 3.49 2.16
C ARG A 41 -5.68 3.10 3.37
N LEU A 42 -5.26 1.84 3.38
CA LEU A 42 -4.64 1.21 4.54
C LEU A 42 -3.18 0.86 4.24
N VAL A 43 -2.35 0.95 5.24
CA VAL A 43 -0.95 0.57 5.14
C VAL A 43 -0.50 -0.13 6.42
N PRO A 44 0.43 -1.10 6.34
CA PRO A 44 1.08 -1.59 7.55
C PRO A 44 2.05 -0.54 8.10
N ALA A 45 2.41 -0.68 9.37
CA ALA A 45 3.22 0.33 10.07
C ALA A 45 4.55 0.65 9.38
N HIS A 46 5.20 -0.34 8.78
CA HIS A 46 6.50 -0.13 8.13
C HIS A 46 6.42 0.67 6.82
N PHE A 47 5.22 0.86 6.26
CA PHE A 47 5.01 1.70 5.08
C PHE A 47 5.65 3.09 5.25
N TRP A 48 5.50 3.68 6.41
CA TRP A 48 5.99 5.04 6.66
C TRP A 48 7.50 5.13 6.57
N ALA A 49 8.20 4.12 7.10
CA ALA A 49 9.65 4.04 7.00
C ALA A 49 10.09 3.78 5.56
N GLU A 50 9.40 2.92 4.83
CA GLU A 50 9.70 2.67 3.42
C GLU A 50 9.47 3.91 2.56
N LEU A 51 8.37 4.62 2.78
CA LEU A 51 8.09 5.88 2.09
C LEU A 51 9.20 6.90 2.37
N ALA A 52 9.53 7.10 3.63
CA ALA A 52 10.60 8.02 4.03
C ALA A 52 11.94 7.65 3.39
N ASN A 53 12.27 6.37 3.37
CA ASN A 53 13.50 5.88 2.77
C ASN A 53 13.53 6.10 1.25
N ALA A 54 12.43 5.88 0.58
CA ALA A 54 12.31 6.11 -0.87
C ALA A 54 12.52 7.59 -1.21
N LEU A 55 12.02 8.49 -0.36
CA LEU A 55 12.21 9.93 -0.56
C LEU A 55 13.64 10.35 -0.28
N LEU A 56 14.21 9.89 0.81
CA LEU A 56 15.56 10.30 1.24
C LEU A 56 16.64 9.72 0.34
N LEU A 57 16.65 8.40 0.13
CA LEU A 57 17.68 7.71 -0.62
C LEU A 57 17.36 7.56 -2.10
N GLY A 58 16.12 7.22 -2.42
CA GLY A 58 15.69 7.02 -3.80
C GLY A 58 15.56 8.31 -4.59
N ARG A 59 14.96 9.33 -4.00
CA ARG A 59 14.72 10.62 -4.64
C ARG A 59 15.67 11.72 -4.18
N GLN A 60 16.53 11.42 -3.22
CA GLN A 60 17.53 12.34 -2.70
C GLN A 60 16.95 13.65 -2.15
N PHE A 61 15.78 13.55 -1.51
CA PHE A 61 15.18 14.69 -0.83
C PHE A 61 16.00 15.06 0.40
N GLU A 62 16.06 16.35 0.71
CA GLU A 62 16.56 16.78 2.02
C GLU A 62 15.64 16.23 3.12
N PRO A 63 16.18 15.93 4.32
CA PRO A 63 15.37 15.36 5.42
C PRO A 63 14.12 16.18 5.75
N GLY A 64 14.21 17.50 5.76
CA GLY A 64 13.05 18.37 6.01
C GLY A 64 11.96 18.23 4.97
N ARG A 65 12.33 18.15 3.69
CA ARG A 65 11.38 17.95 2.60
C ARG A 65 10.76 16.56 2.65
N ALA A 66 11.56 15.55 2.96
CA ALA A 66 11.05 14.18 3.12
C ALA A 66 10.03 14.11 4.26
N ALA A 67 10.33 14.74 5.40
CA ALA A 67 9.42 14.79 6.54
C ALA A 67 8.10 15.48 6.20
N LEU A 68 8.15 16.59 5.47
CA LEU A 68 6.95 17.30 5.03
C LEU A 68 6.09 16.43 4.10
N THR A 69 6.73 15.71 3.18
CA THR A 69 6.04 14.84 2.24
C THR A 69 5.37 13.67 2.95
N VAL A 70 6.06 13.03 3.90
CA VAL A 70 5.48 11.95 4.72
C VAL A 70 4.29 12.48 5.53
N GLY A 71 4.45 13.64 6.15
CA GLY A 71 3.37 14.29 6.91
C GLY A 71 2.16 14.61 6.04
N ALA A 72 2.37 15.07 4.81
CA ALA A 72 1.30 15.34 3.87
C ALA A 72 0.56 14.05 3.47
N ALA A 73 1.28 12.96 3.26
CA ALA A 73 0.69 11.66 2.98
C ALA A 73 -0.20 11.18 4.14
N ALA A 74 0.27 11.36 5.37
CA ALA A 74 -0.50 11.01 6.56
C ALA A 74 -1.79 11.83 6.65
N ARG A 75 -1.72 13.12 6.37
CA ARG A 75 -2.88 14.01 6.38
C ARG A 75 -3.85 13.76 5.22
N ALA A 76 -3.39 13.09 4.19
CA ALA A 76 -4.24 12.73 3.04
C ALA A 76 -5.19 11.55 3.34
N GLY A 77 -5.20 11.03 4.56
CA GLY A 77 -6.15 10.02 4.99
C GLY A 77 -5.67 8.58 4.83
N ILE A 78 -4.37 8.37 4.73
CA ILE A 78 -3.80 7.01 4.78
C ILE A 78 -3.82 6.55 6.24
N GLU A 79 -4.42 5.39 6.51
CA GLU A 79 -4.53 4.85 7.86
C GLU A 79 -3.59 3.66 8.05
N THR A 80 -2.92 3.63 9.19
CA THR A 80 -2.07 2.50 9.57
C THR A 80 -2.94 1.40 10.15
N ALA A 81 -2.76 0.17 9.66
CA ALA A 81 -3.46 -1.01 10.15
C ALA A 81 -2.55 -2.23 10.01
N ASP A 82 -2.39 -2.98 11.08
CA ASP A 82 -1.75 -4.30 11.04
C ASP A 82 -2.00 -5.01 12.37
N ARG A 83 -1.62 -6.27 12.44
CA ARG A 83 -1.78 -7.08 13.66
C ARG A 83 -0.49 -7.17 14.49
N GLY A 84 0.49 -6.33 14.22
CA GLY A 84 1.76 -6.38 14.91
C GLY A 84 2.46 -7.73 14.77
N LEU A 85 2.93 -8.29 15.88
CA LEU A 85 3.70 -9.54 15.86
C LEU A 85 2.95 -10.71 15.22
N SER A 86 1.66 -10.87 15.44
CA SER A 86 0.90 -11.97 14.83
C SER A 86 0.82 -11.83 13.31
N GLY A 87 0.73 -10.62 12.80
CA GLY A 87 0.77 -10.36 11.35
C GLY A 87 2.12 -10.70 10.75
N VAL A 88 3.21 -10.36 11.45
CA VAL A 88 4.57 -10.72 11.02
C VAL A 88 4.74 -12.24 10.97
N ALA A 89 4.25 -12.95 11.99
CA ALA A 89 4.34 -14.40 12.02
C ALA A 89 3.60 -15.05 10.84
N ASP A 90 2.42 -14.57 10.51
CA ASP A 90 1.66 -15.06 9.35
C ASP A 90 2.33 -14.68 8.03
N ALA A 91 2.91 -13.49 7.96
CA ALA A 91 3.61 -13.00 6.77
C ALA A 91 4.86 -13.83 6.43
N LEU A 92 5.49 -14.45 7.43
CA LEU A 92 6.64 -15.32 7.19
C LEU A 92 6.30 -16.46 6.23
N ASP A 93 5.13 -17.05 6.40
CA ASP A 93 4.67 -18.14 5.54
C ASP A 93 4.44 -17.67 4.10
N LEU A 94 3.82 -16.52 3.94
CA LEU A 94 3.63 -15.91 2.61
C LEU A 94 4.97 -15.54 1.97
N ALA A 95 5.88 -14.97 2.74
CA ALA A 95 7.20 -14.59 2.25
C ALA A 95 7.98 -15.81 1.74
N ASP A 96 7.97 -16.90 2.50
CA ASP A 96 8.66 -18.13 2.11
C ASP A 96 8.01 -18.74 0.87
N ARG A 97 6.69 -18.84 0.85
CA ARG A 97 5.94 -19.47 -0.26
C ARG A 97 6.13 -18.73 -1.58
N HIS A 98 6.15 -17.42 -1.54
CA HIS A 98 6.22 -16.58 -2.74
C HIS A 98 7.58 -15.95 -2.99
N ARG A 99 8.57 -16.25 -2.16
CA ARG A 99 9.93 -15.69 -2.26
C ARG A 99 9.93 -14.16 -2.21
N LEU A 100 9.14 -13.63 -1.30
CA LEU A 100 9.08 -12.20 -1.02
C LEU A 100 9.89 -11.87 0.23
N THR A 101 10.27 -10.61 0.36
CA THR A 101 10.70 -10.13 1.67
C THR A 101 9.50 -10.16 2.63
N VAL A 102 9.78 -10.23 3.93
CA VAL A 102 8.70 -10.12 4.93
C VAL A 102 8.02 -8.75 4.83
N TYR A 103 8.77 -7.70 4.50
CA TYR A 103 8.23 -6.36 4.30
C TYR A 103 7.15 -6.35 3.22
N ASP A 104 7.41 -6.95 2.06
CA ASP A 104 6.44 -7.05 0.98
C ASP A 104 5.29 -7.97 1.34
N ALA A 105 5.57 -9.09 2.00
CA ALA A 105 4.55 -10.03 2.43
C ALA A 105 3.57 -9.41 3.44
N LEU A 106 4.00 -8.42 4.22
CA LEU A 106 3.12 -7.72 5.16
C LEU A 106 2.03 -6.91 4.47
N TYR A 107 2.30 -6.34 3.30
CA TYR A 107 1.25 -5.70 2.50
C TYR A 107 0.22 -6.72 2.04
N LEU A 108 0.67 -7.85 1.54
CA LEU A 108 -0.22 -8.93 1.10
C LEU A 108 -1.03 -9.50 2.27
N GLN A 109 -0.38 -9.70 3.41
CA GLN A 109 -1.06 -10.20 4.62
C GLN A 109 -2.16 -9.25 5.06
N LEU A 110 -1.89 -7.95 5.09
CA LEU A 110 -2.90 -6.97 5.46
C LEU A 110 -4.08 -7.00 4.48
N ALA A 111 -3.81 -7.04 3.18
CA ALA A 111 -4.86 -7.08 2.17
C ALA A 111 -5.74 -8.32 2.33
N ALA A 112 -5.13 -9.48 2.59
CA ALA A 112 -5.87 -10.72 2.83
C ALA A 112 -6.72 -10.65 4.11
N ASP A 113 -6.17 -10.08 5.18
CA ASP A 113 -6.84 -9.98 6.48
C ASP A 113 -8.12 -9.14 6.42
N VAL A 114 -8.16 -8.10 5.60
CA VAL A 114 -9.29 -7.16 5.57
C VAL A 114 -10.06 -7.19 4.26
N ASP A 115 -9.83 -8.18 3.44
CA ASP A 115 -10.45 -8.33 2.11
C ASP A 115 -10.27 -7.08 1.25
N ALA A 116 -9.08 -6.52 1.27
CA ALA A 116 -8.73 -5.32 0.51
C ALA A 116 -8.17 -5.68 -0.86
N GLU A 117 -8.22 -4.72 -1.78
CA GLU A 117 -7.40 -4.75 -2.99
C GLU A 117 -5.99 -4.30 -2.64
N LEU A 118 -5.01 -4.71 -3.40
CA LEU A 118 -3.61 -4.32 -3.21
C LEU A 118 -3.14 -3.46 -4.38
N ALA A 119 -2.68 -2.26 -4.08
CA ALA A 119 -2.09 -1.36 -5.07
C ALA A 119 -0.57 -1.40 -4.94
N THR A 120 0.09 -1.93 -5.96
CA THR A 120 1.55 -2.07 -6.00
C THR A 120 2.06 -1.96 -7.43
N LEU A 121 3.28 -1.46 -7.57
CA LEU A 121 4.01 -1.48 -8.84
C LEU A 121 5.04 -2.62 -8.88
N ASP A 122 5.20 -3.35 -7.78
CA ASP A 122 6.12 -4.48 -7.69
C ASP A 122 5.49 -5.71 -8.34
N ARG A 123 6.13 -6.24 -9.38
CA ARG A 123 5.61 -7.38 -10.14
C ARG A 123 5.56 -8.67 -9.32
N ASP A 124 6.53 -8.88 -8.46
CA ASP A 124 6.59 -10.09 -7.64
C ASP A 124 5.50 -10.07 -6.57
N LEU A 125 5.29 -8.93 -5.96
CA LEU A 125 4.21 -8.76 -4.99
C LEU A 125 2.84 -8.90 -5.66
N ALA A 126 2.65 -8.31 -6.83
CA ALA A 126 1.40 -8.44 -7.60
C ALA A 126 1.11 -9.90 -7.96
N ARG A 127 2.12 -10.63 -8.41
CA ARG A 127 2.00 -12.06 -8.73
C ARG A 127 1.57 -12.86 -7.52
N ALA A 128 2.23 -12.64 -6.38
CA ALA A 128 1.91 -13.33 -5.14
C ALA A 128 0.48 -13.02 -4.68
N ALA A 129 0.07 -11.77 -4.77
CA ALA A 129 -1.28 -11.34 -4.41
C ALA A 129 -2.34 -12.06 -5.25
N ARG A 130 -2.15 -12.13 -6.55
CA ARG A 130 -3.07 -12.85 -7.45
C ARG A 130 -3.12 -14.33 -7.12
N ALA A 131 -1.99 -14.94 -6.81
CA ALA A 131 -1.93 -16.35 -6.42
C ALA A 131 -2.69 -16.63 -5.12
N GLU A 132 -2.77 -15.64 -4.20
CA GLU A 132 -3.51 -15.74 -2.94
C GLU A 132 -4.96 -15.26 -3.07
N GLY A 133 -5.42 -14.94 -4.27
CA GLY A 133 -6.80 -14.49 -4.49
C GLY A 133 -7.05 -13.03 -4.10
N VAL A 134 -6.00 -12.24 -3.91
CA VAL A 134 -6.10 -10.80 -3.64
C VAL A 134 -6.13 -10.04 -4.96
N GLU A 135 -7.12 -9.18 -5.13
CA GLU A 135 -7.23 -8.36 -6.31
C GLU A 135 -6.16 -7.27 -6.33
N VAL A 136 -5.48 -7.13 -7.47
CA VAL A 136 -4.42 -6.15 -7.64
C VAL A 136 -4.94 -4.98 -8.45
N VAL A 137 -4.73 -3.77 -7.90
CA VAL A 137 -5.01 -2.54 -8.65
C VAL A 137 -3.82 -2.27 -9.56
N ALA A 138 -4.05 -2.35 -10.84
CA ALA A 138 -3.07 -1.94 -11.83
C ALA A 138 -3.21 -0.44 -12.07
N PRO A 139 -2.11 0.32 -12.24
CA PRO A 139 -2.21 1.64 -12.86
C PRO A 139 -2.77 1.41 -14.26
N ALA A 140 -3.73 2.18 -14.65
CA ALA A 140 -4.45 1.98 -15.90
C ALA A 140 -3.53 1.94 -17.12
#